data_b8f88db50089c28a94fc7b5328e28ae4
#
_entry.id   b8f88db50089c28a94fc7b5328e28ae4
#
_cell.length_a   1.000
_cell.length_b   1.000
_cell.length_c   1.000
_cell.angle_alpha   90.00
_cell.angle_beta   90.00
_cell.angle_gamma   90.00
#
_symmetry.space_group_name_H-M   'P 1'
#
loop_
_entity.id
_entity.type
_entity.pdbx_description
1 polymer ?
#
loop_
_entity_poly.entity_id
_entity_poly.type
_entity_poly.pdbx_seq_one_letter_code
_entity_poly.pdbx_strand_id
1 'polypeptide(L)'
;MLLKGLVENNEEIIKLFDKNVSASSKILSIYKAKDGSFKGSALAKEDLSVYEEYAFKVAERAISEMSEGYLQPKPNEDSCLLCKYKSICRYEKVSGQRKQYKVESFKEYLKDEE
;
A
#
# COMPACT_ATOMS: atom_id res chain seq x y z
N MET A 1 0.81 -2.18 -19.78
CA MET A 1 0.23 -1.84 -18.46
C MET A 1 0.88 -2.71 -17.43
N LEU A 2 1.55 -2.14 -16.41
CA LEU A 2 2.13 -2.90 -15.30
C LEU A 2 1.08 -3.11 -14.22
N LEU A 3 0.98 -4.31 -13.71
CA LEU A 3 0.19 -4.60 -12.51
C LEU A 3 0.93 -4.02 -11.30
N LYS A 4 0.20 -3.27 -10.47
CA LYS A 4 0.68 -2.75 -9.19
C LYS A 4 0.23 -3.69 -8.09
N GLY A 5 1.16 -4.11 -7.25
CA GLY A 5 0.89 -5.01 -6.13
C GLY A 5 2.17 -5.70 -5.66
N LEU A 6 2.04 -6.48 -4.62
CA LEU A 6 3.11 -7.30 -4.07
C LEU A 6 2.87 -8.76 -4.46
N VAL A 7 3.93 -9.51 -4.67
CA VAL A 7 3.88 -10.94 -5.00
C VAL A 7 4.92 -11.68 -4.18
N GLU A 8 4.63 -12.93 -3.81
CA GLU A 8 5.60 -13.79 -3.15
C GLU A 8 6.81 -14.03 -4.06
N ASN A 9 8.02 -13.98 -3.49
CA ASN A 9 9.27 -14.25 -4.19
C ASN A 9 9.42 -15.77 -4.42
N ASN A 10 8.52 -16.31 -5.21
CA ASN A 10 8.47 -17.71 -5.62
C ASN A 10 8.31 -17.77 -7.14
N GLU A 11 9.24 -18.43 -7.81
CA GLU A 11 9.28 -18.50 -9.27
C GLU A 11 8.03 -19.17 -9.87
N GLU A 12 7.45 -20.16 -9.20
CA GLU A 12 6.23 -20.82 -9.66
C GLU A 12 5.04 -19.86 -9.61
N ILE A 13 4.91 -19.10 -8.52
CA ILE A 13 3.85 -18.10 -8.36
C ILE A 13 4.02 -16.97 -9.37
N ILE A 14 5.25 -16.48 -9.56
CA ILE A 14 5.54 -15.42 -10.54
C ILE A 14 5.19 -15.87 -11.96
N LYS A 15 5.46 -17.15 -12.32
CA LYS A 15 5.12 -17.72 -13.64
C LYS A 15 3.62 -17.85 -13.89
N LEU A 16 2.78 -17.85 -12.85
CA LEU A 16 1.33 -17.78 -13.04
C LEU A 16 0.89 -16.45 -13.63
N PHE A 17 1.61 -15.37 -13.32
CA PHE A 17 1.33 -14.03 -13.84
C PHE A 17 2.06 -13.74 -15.15
N ASP A 18 3.31 -14.18 -15.26
CA ASP A 18 4.16 -13.96 -16.43
C ASP A 18 4.96 -15.23 -16.76
N LYS A 19 4.44 -16.04 -17.69
CA LYS A 19 5.04 -17.33 -18.09
C LYS A 19 6.45 -17.18 -18.66
N ASN A 20 6.77 -16.01 -19.23
CA ASN A 20 8.02 -15.76 -19.94
C ASN A 20 9.00 -14.91 -19.10
N VAL A 21 8.81 -14.85 -17.79
CA VAL A 21 9.72 -14.09 -16.93
C VAL A 21 11.13 -14.69 -16.98
N SER A 22 12.12 -13.87 -17.37
CA SER A 22 13.54 -14.25 -17.40
C SER A 22 14.34 -13.33 -16.48
N ALA A 23 14.77 -12.18 -16.97
CA ALA A 23 15.52 -11.19 -16.21
C ALA A 23 14.62 -10.12 -15.58
N SER A 24 13.50 -9.79 -16.23
CA SER A 24 12.48 -8.86 -15.72
C SER A 24 11.11 -9.26 -16.26
N SER A 25 10.05 -8.91 -15.54
CA SER A 25 8.69 -9.10 -16.02
C SER A 25 8.21 -7.87 -16.80
N LYS A 26 7.40 -8.12 -17.84
CA LYS A 26 6.67 -7.08 -18.58
C LYS A 26 5.34 -6.70 -17.91
N ILE A 27 4.88 -7.52 -16.99
CA ILE A 27 3.56 -7.39 -16.34
C ILE A 27 3.71 -6.92 -14.91
N LEU A 28 4.67 -7.50 -14.17
CA LEU A 28 4.95 -7.20 -12.77
C LEU A 28 6.17 -6.27 -12.66
N SER A 29 6.20 -5.40 -11.66
CA SER A 29 7.35 -4.54 -11.37
C SER A 29 8.45 -5.31 -10.63
N ILE A 30 8.95 -6.40 -11.24
CA ILE A 30 9.98 -7.29 -10.69
C ILE A 30 11.16 -7.46 -11.65
N TYR A 31 12.32 -7.72 -11.08
CA TYR A 31 13.55 -8.06 -11.82
C TYR A 31 14.34 -9.13 -11.06
N LYS A 32 15.07 -9.94 -11.80
CA LYS A 32 15.93 -10.99 -11.25
C LYS A 32 17.28 -10.41 -10.87
N ALA A 33 17.67 -10.55 -9.60
CA ALA A 33 18.96 -10.13 -9.09
C ALA A 33 20.06 -11.13 -9.48
N LYS A 34 21.34 -10.78 -9.26
CA LYS A 34 22.50 -11.65 -9.56
C LYS A 34 22.51 -12.95 -8.75
N ASP A 35 21.89 -12.95 -7.59
CA ASP A 35 21.72 -14.10 -6.70
C ASP A 35 20.58 -15.06 -7.11
N GLY A 36 19.88 -14.73 -8.20
CA GLY A 36 18.75 -15.52 -8.73
C GLY A 36 17.40 -15.17 -8.10
N SER A 37 17.36 -14.37 -7.05
CA SER A 37 16.10 -13.93 -6.41
C SER A 37 15.39 -12.85 -7.23
N PHE A 38 14.07 -12.80 -7.13
CA PHE A 38 13.29 -11.68 -7.69
C PHE A 38 13.21 -10.54 -6.68
N LYS A 39 13.38 -9.31 -7.18
CA LYS A 39 13.31 -8.06 -6.40
C LYS A 39 12.31 -7.09 -7.01
N GLY A 40 12.08 -5.96 -6.36
CA GLY A 40 11.06 -4.99 -6.72
C GLY A 40 9.78 -5.25 -5.94
N SER A 41 8.69 -5.59 -6.61
CA SER A 41 7.42 -5.96 -5.96
C SER A 41 7.37 -7.41 -5.46
N ALA A 42 8.47 -8.18 -5.57
CA ALA A 42 8.58 -9.53 -5.01
C ALA A 42 9.13 -9.46 -3.58
N LEU A 43 8.43 -10.11 -2.65
CA LEU A 43 8.78 -10.16 -1.23
C LEU A 43 8.95 -11.61 -0.76
N ALA A 44 9.77 -11.81 0.27
CA ALA A 44 9.80 -13.09 0.97
C ALA A 44 8.43 -13.39 1.58
N LYS A 45 8.11 -14.67 1.77
CA LYS A 45 6.80 -15.10 2.28
C LYS A 45 6.51 -14.50 3.67
N GLU A 46 7.53 -14.44 4.52
CA GLU A 46 7.46 -13.88 5.86
C GLU A 46 7.12 -12.39 5.83
N ASP A 47 7.78 -11.64 4.94
CA ASP A 47 7.51 -10.20 4.76
C ASP A 47 6.10 -9.97 4.19
N LEU A 48 5.65 -10.84 3.26
CA LEU A 48 4.32 -10.74 2.68
C LEU A 48 3.23 -10.95 3.74
N SER A 49 3.41 -11.92 4.65
CA SER A 49 2.49 -12.16 5.76
C SER A 49 2.35 -10.93 6.68
N VAL A 50 3.45 -10.22 6.94
CA VAL A 50 3.44 -8.98 7.72
C VAL A 50 2.62 -7.88 7.01
N TYR A 51 2.74 -7.77 5.68
CA TYR A 51 1.91 -6.83 4.92
C TYR A 51 0.43 -7.20 4.91
N GLU A 52 0.11 -8.50 4.85
CA GLU A 52 -1.27 -8.99 4.94
C GLU A 52 -1.88 -8.64 6.30
N GLU A 53 -1.16 -8.91 7.38
CA GLU A 53 -1.60 -8.57 8.74
C GLU A 53 -1.84 -7.05 8.89
N TYR A 54 -0.90 -6.24 8.43
CA TYR A 54 -1.06 -4.79 8.41
C TYR A 54 -2.30 -4.34 7.63
N ALA A 55 -2.55 -4.94 6.47
CA ALA A 55 -3.72 -4.60 5.65
C ALA A 55 -5.03 -4.93 6.37
N PHE A 56 -5.10 -6.07 7.07
CA PHE A 56 -6.25 -6.44 7.89
C PHE A 56 -6.47 -5.47 9.04
N LYS A 57 -5.43 -5.12 9.79
CA LYS A 57 -5.51 -4.15 10.90
C LYS A 57 -5.99 -2.77 10.42
N VAL A 58 -5.49 -2.30 9.28
CA VAL A 58 -5.95 -1.03 8.69
C VAL A 58 -7.42 -1.10 8.29
N ALA A 59 -7.87 -2.23 7.74
CA ALA A 59 -9.26 -2.43 7.38
C ALA A 59 -10.18 -2.49 8.62
N GLU A 60 -9.79 -3.21 9.65
CA GLU A 60 -10.52 -3.29 10.93
C GLU A 60 -10.66 -1.91 11.57
N ARG A 61 -9.55 -1.14 11.64
CA ARG A 61 -9.58 0.23 12.16
C ARG A 61 -10.51 1.12 11.34
N ALA A 62 -10.46 1.05 10.03
CA ALA A 62 -11.36 1.81 9.16
C ALA A 62 -12.84 1.46 9.41
N ILE A 63 -13.15 0.17 9.55
CA ILE A 63 -14.52 -0.30 9.86
C ILE A 63 -14.96 0.22 11.24
N SER A 64 -14.10 0.16 12.26
CA SER A 64 -14.41 0.67 13.60
C SER A 64 -14.68 2.17 13.56
N GLU A 65 -13.81 2.97 12.95
CA GLU A 65 -13.99 4.41 12.80
C GLU A 65 -15.32 4.74 12.06
N MET A 66 -15.65 4.00 11.00
CA MET A 66 -16.90 4.16 10.27
C MET A 66 -18.13 3.81 11.12
N SER A 67 -18.06 2.75 11.91
CA SER A 67 -19.17 2.30 12.79
C SER A 67 -19.42 3.29 13.94
N GLU A 68 -18.38 3.98 14.40
CA GLU A 68 -18.45 5.05 15.40
C GLU A 68 -18.94 6.38 14.82
N GLY A 69 -19.20 6.45 13.51
CA GLY A 69 -19.65 7.65 12.80
C GLY A 69 -18.53 8.68 12.54
N TYR A 70 -17.28 8.24 12.55
CA TYR A 70 -16.15 9.12 12.25
C TYR A 70 -16.10 9.43 10.75
N LEU A 71 -16.45 10.66 10.37
CA LEU A 71 -16.52 11.11 8.99
C LEU A 71 -15.54 12.21 8.64
N GLN A 72 -14.61 12.55 9.54
CA GLN A 72 -13.64 13.61 9.26
C GLN A 72 -12.60 13.18 8.22
N PRO A 73 -12.33 14.02 7.22
CA PRO A 73 -11.29 13.71 6.25
C PRO A 73 -9.90 13.74 6.91
N LYS A 74 -9.10 12.72 6.63
CA LYS A 74 -7.70 12.59 7.07
C LYS A 74 -6.76 12.54 5.85
N PRO A 75 -6.58 13.66 5.10
CA PRO A 75 -5.71 13.65 3.93
C PRO A 75 -4.23 13.56 4.34
N ASN A 76 -3.46 12.75 3.62
CA ASN A 76 -2.00 12.81 3.64
C ASN A 76 -1.48 13.93 2.73
N GLU A 77 -0.14 14.11 2.70
CA GLU A 77 0.52 15.24 2.00
C GLU A 77 0.05 15.45 0.56
N ASP A 78 -0.17 14.37 -0.18
CA ASP A 78 -0.47 14.42 -1.63
C ASP A 78 -1.94 14.15 -1.97
N SER A 79 -2.75 13.71 -1.00
CA SER A 79 -4.14 13.28 -1.25
C SER A 79 -5.01 14.35 -1.88
N CYS A 80 -4.76 15.62 -1.58
CA CYS A 80 -5.55 16.73 -2.08
C CYS A 80 -5.12 17.24 -3.45
N LEU A 81 -3.93 16.90 -3.95
CA LEU A 81 -3.39 17.46 -5.20
C LEU A 81 -4.25 17.09 -6.42
N LEU A 82 -4.61 15.82 -6.54
CA LEU A 82 -5.39 15.28 -7.66
C LEU A 82 -6.81 14.85 -7.26
N CYS A 83 -7.30 15.32 -6.10
CA CYS A 83 -8.61 14.94 -5.59
C CYS A 83 -9.73 15.57 -6.40
N LYS A 84 -10.59 14.77 -7.00
CA LYS A 84 -11.76 15.21 -7.77
C LYS A 84 -12.81 15.93 -6.91
N TYR A 85 -12.82 15.69 -5.60
CA TYR A 85 -13.78 16.26 -4.66
C TYR A 85 -13.27 17.51 -3.94
N LYS A 86 -12.10 18.04 -4.32
CA LYS A 86 -11.47 19.19 -3.68
C LYS A 86 -12.38 20.42 -3.56
N SER A 87 -13.18 20.69 -4.61
CA SER A 87 -14.12 21.82 -4.64
C SER A 87 -15.30 21.68 -3.67
N ILE A 88 -15.75 20.43 -3.46
CA ILE A 88 -16.87 20.11 -2.57
C ILE A 88 -16.40 19.96 -1.13
N CYS A 89 -15.30 19.24 -0.92
CA CYS A 89 -14.75 18.94 0.40
C CYS A 89 -14.30 20.20 1.15
N ARG A 90 -13.68 21.16 0.46
CA ARG A 90 -13.19 22.44 1.01
C ARG A 90 -12.34 22.32 2.27
N TYR A 91 -11.73 21.15 2.53
CA TYR A 91 -10.95 20.85 3.73
C TYR A 91 -9.90 21.93 4.03
N GLU A 92 -9.20 22.41 3.00
CA GLU A 92 -8.19 23.46 3.13
C GLU A 92 -8.74 24.81 3.59
N LYS A 93 -10.00 25.12 3.23
CA LYS A 93 -10.64 26.40 3.55
C LYS A 93 -11.29 26.41 4.93
N VAL A 94 -11.76 25.23 5.38
CA VAL A 94 -12.51 25.10 6.63
C VAL A 94 -11.57 24.94 7.83
N SER A 95 -10.47 24.21 7.67
CA SER A 95 -9.55 23.93 8.78
C SER A 95 -8.50 25.01 9.04
N GLY A 96 -8.33 25.99 8.14
CA GLY A 96 -7.32 27.06 8.26
C GLY A 96 -5.86 26.59 8.28
N GLN A 97 -5.63 25.32 8.51
CA GLN A 97 -4.33 24.65 8.51
C GLN A 97 -4.50 23.26 7.93
N ARG A 98 -3.74 22.96 6.86
CA ARG A 98 -3.59 21.58 6.36
C ARG A 98 -2.92 20.74 7.45
N LYS A 99 -3.69 20.06 8.26
CA LYS A 99 -3.16 18.91 9.00
C LYS A 99 -2.96 17.77 8.01
N GLN A 100 -1.74 17.65 7.53
CA GLN A 100 -1.33 16.51 6.71
C GLN A 100 -1.03 15.37 7.69
N TYR A 101 -1.68 14.24 7.48
CA TYR A 101 -1.40 13.04 8.25
C TYR A 101 -0.19 12.35 7.61
N LYS A 102 0.89 12.15 8.39
CA LYS A 102 1.99 11.28 7.97
C LYS A 102 1.45 9.86 7.80
N VAL A 103 1.81 9.24 6.70
CA VAL A 103 1.61 7.80 6.53
C VAL A 103 2.66 7.12 7.41
N GLU A 104 2.23 6.45 8.46
CA GLU A 104 3.07 5.61 9.30
C GLU A 104 3.63 4.46 8.45
N SER A 105 4.90 4.11 8.63
CA SER A 105 5.42 2.92 7.98
C SER A 105 4.72 1.71 8.59
N PHE A 106 4.47 0.65 7.78
CA PHE A 106 3.80 -0.56 8.27
C PHE A 106 4.52 -1.18 9.48
N LYS A 107 5.84 -1.03 9.60
CA LYS A 107 6.64 -1.50 10.74
C LYS A 107 6.42 -0.70 12.02
N GLU A 108 6.15 0.58 11.92
CA GLU A 108 5.76 1.43 13.07
C GLU A 108 4.36 1.07 13.53
N TYR A 109 3.42 0.93 12.58
CA TYR A 109 2.04 0.56 12.86
C TYR A 109 1.92 -0.76 13.63
N LEU A 110 2.73 -1.77 13.30
CA LEU A 110 2.72 -3.07 13.99
C LEU A 110 3.32 -3.02 15.39
N LYS A 111 4.16 -2.02 15.70
CA LYS A 111 4.77 -1.86 17.04
C LYS A 111 3.87 -1.15 18.05
N ASP A 112 2.99 -0.28 17.58
CA ASP A 112 2.13 0.52 18.47
C ASP A 112 0.93 -0.28 19.03
N GLU A 113 0.77 -1.54 18.63
CA GLU A 113 -0.31 -2.43 19.08
C GLU A 113 0.17 -3.60 19.99
N GLU A 114 1.46 -3.68 20.35
CA GLU A 114 1.95 -4.57 21.40
C GLU A 114 1.89 -3.88 22.79
#